data_e3a46b302e8b84addd4f0997c1eba4cf
#
_entry.id   e3a46b302e8b84addd4f0997c1eba4cf
#
_cell.length_a   1.000
_cell.length_b   1.000
_cell.length_c   1.000
_cell.angle_alpha   90.00
_cell.angle_beta   90.00
_cell.angle_gamma   90.00
#
_symmetry.space_group_name_H-M   'P 1'
#
loop_
_entity.id
_entity.type
_entity.pdbx_description
1 polymer ?
#
loop_
_entity_poly.entity_id
_entity_poly.type
_entity_poly.pdbx_seq_one_letter_code
_entity_poly.pdbx_strand_id
1 'polypeptide(L)'
;MKRLLALAMTTLLLISMLSGCGSTEQPAADENGVYNVAIIQLVTHDALDAATQGFQDALIAELGEGNVTFDLQNAAGDTNTCATIVNSFVSNNVDLIMANATPALQAAAAATADIPILGTSVTEYGVAMGIENFSGTVGGNVSGTSDLAPLDKQAEMVKQWFPDAKKVGLLYCSAEPNSQYQVDTIKTMLENLGYTCTLYAFADTNDMSAVTQEAADNSDVIYVPTDNTVASGTGIIDGICQAAGVPIIAGEEGICAGCGVATLSISYYDLGVATGKMAAKILKGEADISTMPVEYAAVSTPKYNAAICEALGLTAPEGYTAIG
;
A
#
# COMPACT_ATOMS: atom_id res chain seq x y z
N MET A 1 -17.03 -54.87 -44.86
CA MET A 1 -17.65 -53.61 -44.35
C MET A 1 -17.61 -53.47 -42.82
N LYS A 2 -17.47 -54.49 -41.99
CA LYS A 2 -17.45 -54.38 -40.52
C LYS A 2 -16.09 -53.98 -39.89
N ARG A 3 -14.99 -54.00 -40.66
CA ARG A 3 -13.64 -53.64 -40.18
C ARG A 3 -13.23 -52.18 -40.48
N LEU A 4 -13.94 -51.47 -41.33
CA LEU A 4 -13.70 -50.04 -41.64
C LEU A 4 -14.45 -49.07 -40.69
N LEU A 5 -15.51 -49.54 -40.03
CA LEU A 5 -16.24 -48.74 -39.04
C LEU A 5 -15.54 -48.68 -37.66
N ALA A 6 -14.68 -49.67 -37.36
CA ALA A 6 -13.94 -49.67 -36.07
C ALA A 6 -12.73 -48.72 -36.08
N LEU A 7 -12.18 -48.35 -37.24
CA LEU A 7 -11.01 -47.46 -37.33
C LEU A 7 -11.41 -45.98 -37.33
N ALA A 8 -12.67 -45.65 -37.70
CA ALA A 8 -13.17 -44.26 -37.71
C ALA A 8 -13.61 -43.80 -36.31
N MET A 9 -13.94 -44.73 -35.39
CA MET A 9 -14.36 -44.38 -34.03
C MET A 9 -13.17 -44.19 -33.06
N THR A 10 -12.00 -44.79 -33.38
CA THR A 10 -10.79 -44.67 -32.54
C THR A 10 -10.00 -43.39 -32.84
N THR A 11 -10.16 -42.78 -34.00
CA THR A 11 -9.52 -41.48 -34.36
C THR A 11 -10.25 -40.25 -33.83
N LEU A 12 -11.52 -40.39 -33.45
CA LEU A 12 -12.30 -39.27 -32.89
C LEU A 12 -12.10 -39.09 -31.37
N LEU A 13 -11.57 -40.10 -30.66
CA LEU A 13 -11.30 -40.05 -29.23
C LEU A 13 -9.87 -39.59 -28.87
N LEU A 14 -8.98 -39.41 -29.84
CA LEU A 14 -7.59 -38.96 -29.61
C LEU A 14 -7.35 -37.48 -29.88
N ILE A 15 -8.36 -36.73 -30.31
CA ILE A 15 -8.25 -35.27 -30.57
C ILE A 15 -8.72 -34.42 -29.39
N SER A 16 -9.31 -35.01 -28.35
CA SER A 16 -9.83 -34.28 -27.18
C SER A 16 -8.86 -34.16 -25.99
N MET A 17 -7.56 -34.52 -26.16
CA MET A 17 -6.57 -34.47 -25.05
C MET A 17 -5.39 -33.54 -25.30
N LEU A 18 -5.48 -32.55 -26.22
CA LEU A 18 -4.42 -31.58 -26.46
C LEU A 18 -4.92 -30.13 -26.42
N SER A 19 -5.85 -29.84 -25.52
CA SER A 19 -6.22 -28.46 -25.18
C SER A 19 -5.98 -28.20 -23.69
N GLY A 20 -4.81 -28.58 -23.22
CA GLY A 20 -4.29 -28.20 -21.92
C GLY A 20 -3.36 -27.00 -22.06
N CYS A 21 -3.81 -25.89 -22.66
CA CYS A 21 -3.23 -24.59 -22.41
C CYS A 21 -3.83 -24.09 -21.10
N GLY A 22 -2.98 -23.81 -20.11
CA GLY A 22 -3.38 -23.23 -18.84
C GLY A 22 -4.13 -21.93 -19.04
N SER A 23 -5.45 -22.01 -19.10
CA SER A 23 -6.32 -20.89 -18.79
C SER A 23 -6.33 -20.81 -17.28
N THR A 24 -5.79 -19.74 -16.70
CA THR A 24 -6.20 -19.29 -15.36
C THR A 24 -7.72 -19.31 -15.38
N GLU A 25 -8.33 -20.15 -14.52
CA GLU A 25 -9.79 -20.12 -14.37
C GLU A 25 -10.16 -18.70 -13.92
N GLN A 26 -11.01 -18.06 -14.71
CA GLN A 26 -11.49 -16.73 -14.42
C GLN A 26 -12.39 -16.79 -13.19
N PRO A 27 -12.30 -15.82 -12.24
CA PRO A 27 -13.21 -15.76 -11.12
C PRO A 27 -14.65 -15.86 -11.60
N ALA A 28 -15.44 -16.74 -11.03
CA ALA A 28 -16.84 -16.92 -11.38
C ALA A 28 -17.70 -16.68 -10.13
N ALA A 29 -18.68 -15.79 -10.26
CA ALA A 29 -19.68 -15.61 -9.21
C ALA A 29 -20.27 -16.98 -8.78
N ASP A 30 -20.68 -17.07 -7.53
CA ASP A 30 -21.35 -18.26 -7.00
C ASP A 30 -22.65 -18.59 -7.78
N GLU A 31 -23.32 -19.68 -7.41
CA GLU A 31 -24.58 -20.09 -8.05
C GLU A 31 -25.73 -19.07 -7.94
N ASN A 32 -25.60 -18.06 -7.06
CA ASN A 32 -26.54 -16.95 -6.91
C ASN A 32 -26.08 -15.68 -7.67
N GLY A 33 -24.93 -15.71 -8.31
CA GLY A 33 -24.35 -14.57 -9.02
C GLY A 33 -23.60 -13.58 -8.12
N VAL A 34 -23.18 -14.01 -6.91
CA VAL A 34 -22.48 -13.17 -5.92
C VAL A 34 -20.99 -13.47 -5.91
N TYR A 35 -20.16 -12.44 -5.95
CA TYR A 35 -18.71 -12.55 -5.78
C TYR A 35 -18.31 -12.46 -4.29
N ASN A 36 -17.39 -13.34 -3.87
CA ASN A 36 -16.84 -13.36 -2.51
C ASN A 36 -15.44 -12.73 -2.52
N VAL A 37 -15.32 -11.51 -2.05
CA VAL A 37 -14.09 -10.73 -2.06
C VAL A 37 -13.51 -10.65 -0.66
N ALA A 38 -12.28 -11.09 -0.49
CA ALA A 38 -11.56 -11.00 0.77
C ALA A 38 -10.72 -9.73 0.84
N ILE A 39 -10.64 -9.13 2.02
CA ILE A 39 -9.83 -7.94 2.29
C ILE A 39 -8.93 -8.23 3.49
N ILE A 40 -7.62 -8.19 3.28
CA ILE A 40 -6.64 -8.20 4.35
C ILE A 40 -6.07 -6.81 4.53
N GLN A 41 -6.33 -6.19 5.67
CA GLN A 41 -5.76 -4.91 6.08
C GLN A 41 -4.67 -5.15 7.13
N LEU A 42 -3.48 -4.55 6.94
CA LEU A 42 -2.35 -4.75 7.86
C LEU A 42 -2.67 -4.27 9.28
N VAL A 43 -3.16 -3.05 9.41
CA VAL A 43 -3.42 -2.40 10.70
C VAL A 43 -4.51 -1.33 10.52
N THR A 44 -5.11 -0.87 11.62
CA THR A 44 -6.10 0.22 11.62
C THR A 44 -5.41 1.56 11.72
N HIS A 45 -5.58 2.42 10.72
CA HIS A 45 -5.32 3.85 10.72
C HIS A 45 -6.02 4.52 9.52
N ASP A 46 -6.18 5.84 9.57
CA ASP A 46 -7.06 6.60 8.68
C ASP A 46 -6.80 6.33 7.18
N ALA A 47 -5.54 6.22 6.76
CA ALA A 47 -5.20 5.99 5.36
C ALA A 47 -5.66 4.60 4.87
N LEU A 48 -5.36 3.53 5.61
CA LEU A 48 -5.78 2.18 5.23
C LEU A 48 -7.30 2.00 5.32
N ASP A 49 -7.93 2.59 6.34
CA ASP A 49 -9.38 2.56 6.49
C ASP A 49 -10.08 3.27 5.31
N ALA A 50 -9.56 4.43 4.89
CA ALA A 50 -10.06 5.16 3.72
C ALA A 50 -9.87 4.36 2.41
N ALA A 51 -8.72 3.70 2.21
CA ALA A 51 -8.49 2.86 1.04
C ALA A 51 -9.43 1.64 1.01
N THR A 52 -9.65 0.99 2.15
CA THR A 52 -10.61 -0.12 2.28
C THR A 52 -12.02 0.35 1.94
N GLN A 53 -12.45 1.50 2.48
CA GLN A 53 -13.78 2.05 2.19
C GLN A 53 -13.94 2.39 0.70
N GLY A 54 -12.96 3.09 0.11
CA GLY A 54 -12.99 3.43 -1.30
C GLY A 54 -13.07 2.21 -2.22
N PHE A 55 -12.34 1.13 -1.87
CA PHE A 55 -12.40 -0.14 -2.59
C PHE A 55 -13.81 -0.76 -2.55
N GLN A 56 -14.39 -0.86 -1.36
CA GLN A 56 -15.73 -1.44 -1.19
C GLN A 56 -16.79 -0.62 -1.92
N ASP A 57 -16.78 0.71 -1.77
CA ASP A 57 -17.74 1.61 -2.42
C ASP A 57 -17.68 1.49 -3.94
N ALA A 58 -16.47 1.48 -4.50
CA ALA A 58 -16.29 1.36 -5.95
C ALA A 58 -16.73 0.00 -6.47
N LEU A 59 -16.43 -1.08 -5.76
CA LEU A 59 -16.79 -2.43 -6.19
C LEU A 59 -18.32 -2.64 -6.11
N ILE A 60 -18.98 -2.14 -5.07
CA ILE A 60 -20.43 -2.13 -4.96
C ILE A 60 -21.06 -1.31 -6.10
N ALA A 61 -20.51 -0.13 -6.41
CA ALA A 61 -21.01 0.71 -7.50
C ALA A 61 -20.88 0.03 -8.87
N GLU A 62 -19.82 -0.74 -9.10
CA GLU A 62 -19.53 -1.41 -10.37
C GLU A 62 -20.31 -2.73 -10.57
N LEU A 63 -20.50 -3.49 -9.51
CA LEU A 63 -21.17 -4.81 -9.56
C LEU A 63 -22.65 -4.75 -9.21
N GLY A 64 -23.06 -3.74 -8.46
CA GLY A 64 -24.39 -3.61 -7.88
C GLY A 64 -24.47 -4.14 -6.45
N GLU A 65 -25.30 -3.48 -5.64
CA GLU A 65 -25.56 -3.89 -4.26
C GLU A 65 -26.14 -5.32 -4.23
N GLY A 66 -25.58 -6.17 -3.35
CA GLY A 66 -25.96 -7.57 -3.20
C GLY A 66 -25.27 -8.56 -4.15
N ASN A 67 -24.48 -8.09 -5.12
CA ASN A 67 -23.71 -8.96 -6.03
C ASN A 67 -22.26 -9.16 -5.58
N VAL A 68 -21.87 -8.61 -4.43
CA VAL A 68 -20.57 -8.80 -3.81
C VAL A 68 -20.69 -8.89 -2.29
N THR A 69 -19.93 -9.79 -1.70
CA THR A 69 -19.73 -9.90 -0.24
C THR A 69 -18.28 -9.67 0.11
N PHE A 70 -18.05 -9.14 1.31
CA PHE A 70 -16.69 -8.83 1.78
C PHE A 70 -16.37 -9.61 3.06
N ASP A 71 -15.24 -10.32 3.06
CA ASP A 71 -14.59 -10.83 4.28
C ASP A 71 -13.41 -9.91 4.62
N LEU A 72 -13.65 -8.92 5.48
CA LEU A 72 -12.64 -7.96 5.93
C LEU A 72 -12.00 -8.44 7.23
N GLN A 73 -10.69 -8.66 7.18
CA GLN A 73 -9.87 -9.06 8.32
C GLN A 73 -8.71 -8.09 8.54
N ASN A 74 -8.37 -7.83 9.81
CA ASN A 74 -7.28 -6.93 10.19
C ASN A 74 -6.20 -7.72 10.93
N ALA A 75 -4.95 -7.55 10.53
CA ALA A 75 -3.81 -8.28 11.07
C ALA A 75 -3.18 -7.61 12.31
N ALA A 76 -3.69 -6.45 12.74
CA ALA A 76 -3.21 -5.70 13.91
C ALA A 76 -1.69 -5.40 13.88
N GLY A 77 -1.12 -5.22 12.69
CA GLY A 77 0.29 -4.92 12.47
C GLY A 77 1.22 -6.16 12.46
N ASP A 78 0.68 -7.37 12.61
CA ASP A 78 1.47 -8.59 12.70
C ASP A 78 1.50 -9.36 11.36
N THR A 79 2.69 -9.53 10.78
CA THR A 79 2.87 -10.18 9.48
C THR A 79 2.54 -11.68 9.50
N ASN A 80 2.71 -12.37 10.65
CA ASN A 80 2.34 -13.78 10.78
C ASN A 80 0.81 -13.92 10.81
N THR A 81 0.14 -12.95 11.41
CA THR A 81 -1.33 -12.85 11.40
C THR A 81 -1.83 -12.61 9.97
N CYS A 82 -1.15 -11.77 9.16
CA CYS A 82 -1.46 -11.65 7.72
C CYS A 82 -1.44 -13.01 7.03
N ALA A 83 -0.38 -13.80 7.19
CA ALA A 83 -0.27 -15.12 6.58
C ALA A 83 -1.40 -16.07 7.04
N THR A 84 -1.77 -16.04 8.32
CA THR A 84 -2.86 -16.85 8.86
C THR A 84 -4.20 -16.49 8.24
N ILE A 85 -4.51 -15.20 8.16
CA ILE A 85 -5.76 -14.68 7.57
C ILE A 85 -5.84 -15.06 6.09
N VAL A 86 -4.78 -14.81 5.33
CA VAL A 86 -4.78 -15.10 3.88
C VAL A 86 -4.93 -16.60 3.61
N ASN A 87 -4.28 -17.47 4.40
CA ASN A 87 -4.49 -18.92 4.26
C ASN A 87 -5.95 -19.34 4.49
N SER A 88 -6.68 -18.62 5.36
CA SER A 88 -8.13 -18.83 5.52
C SER A 88 -8.90 -18.42 4.27
N PHE A 89 -8.58 -17.27 3.66
CA PHE A 89 -9.18 -16.82 2.41
C PHE A 89 -8.97 -17.82 1.27
N VAL A 90 -7.73 -18.32 1.11
CA VAL A 90 -7.41 -19.35 0.12
C VAL A 90 -8.22 -20.62 0.36
N SER A 91 -8.36 -21.07 1.62
CA SER A 91 -9.13 -22.26 1.99
C SER A 91 -10.64 -22.08 1.73
N ASN A 92 -11.13 -20.86 1.79
CA ASN A 92 -12.53 -20.50 1.51
C ASN A 92 -12.80 -20.28 0.01
N ASN A 93 -11.78 -20.40 -0.86
CA ASN A 93 -11.87 -20.20 -2.31
C ASN A 93 -12.54 -18.89 -2.68
N VAL A 94 -12.07 -17.76 -2.11
CA VAL A 94 -12.57 -16.43 -2.46
C VAL A 94 -12.23 -16.07 -3.91
N ASP A 95 -13.03 -15.21 -4.54
CA ASP A 95 -12.89 -14.86 -5.96
C ASP A 95 -11.79 -13.83 -6.22
N LEU A 96 -11.45 -13.02 -5.21
CA LEU A 96 -10.39 -12.00 -5.27
C LEU A 96 -9.93 -11.65 -3.86
N ILE A 97 -8.63 -11.35 -3.71
CA ILE A 97 -8.05 -10.81 -2.48
C ILE A 97 -7.62 -9.36 -2.72
N MET A 98 -8.12 -8.43 -1.92
CA MET A 98 -7.56 -7.09 -1.79
C MET A 98 -6.60 -7.07 -0.61
N ALA A 99 -5.34 -6.74 -0.87
CA ALA A 99 -4.28 -6.66 0.13
C ALA A 99 -3.91 -5.20 0.40
N ASN A 100 -4.24 -4.70 1.59
CA ASN A 100 -4.05 -3.31 1.98
C ASN A 100 -2.77 -3.16 2.82
N ALA A 101 -1.74 -2.61 2.25
CA ALA A 101 -0.35 -2.41 2.65
C ALA A 101 0.62 -3.49 2.16
N THR A 102 1.91 -3.12 2.07
CA THR A 102 3.00 -3.99 1.55
C THR A 102 3.10 -5.36 2.24
N PRO A 103 3.10 -5.46 3.60
CA PRO A 103 3.18 -6.78 4.25
C PRO A 103 1.96 -7.67 3.98
N ALA A 104 0.77 -7.07 3.83
CA ALA A 104 -0.45 -7.79 3.47
C ALA A 104 -0.36 -8.35 2.03
N LEU A 105 0.15 -7.55 1.08
CA LEU A 105 0.41 -7.98 -0.29
C LEU A 105 1.42 -9.13 -0.35
N GLN A 106 2.52 -9.03 0.38
CA GLN A 106 3.53 -10.09 0.45
C GLN A 106 2.96 -11.40 0.99
N ALA A 107 2.14 -11.34 2.05
CA ALA A 107 1.48 -12.51 2.60
C ALA A 107 0.49 -13.13 1.60
N ALA A 108 -0.29 -12.32 0.89
CA ALA A 108 -1.24 -12.79 -0.12
C ALA A 108 -0.53 -13.48 -1.30
N ALA A 109 0.50 -12.83 -1.85
CA ALA A 109 1.27 -13.38 -2.97
C ALA A 109 2.04 -14.66 -2.62
N ALA A 110 2.45 -14.83 -1.36
CA ALA A 110 3.09 -16.05 -0.89
C ALA A 110 2.11 -17.22 -0.71
N ALA A 111 0.82 -16.95 -0.49
CA ALA A 111 -0.18 -17.95 -0.17
C ALA A 111 -0.87 -18.57 -1.40
N THR A 112 -0.97 -17.83 -2.50
CA THR A 112 -1.65 -18.31 -3.71
C THR A 112 -1.07 -17.72 -4.99
N ALA A 113 -1.02 -18.55 -6.05
CA ALA A 113 -0.71 -18.11 -7.40
C ALA A 113 -1.95 -18.13 -8.33
N ASP A 114 -3.11 -18.52 -7.81
CA ASP A 114 -4.32 -18.77 -8.60
C ASP A 114 -5.37 -17.66 -8.37
N ILE A 115 -5.62 -17.28 -7.10
CA ILE A 115 -6.60 -16.24 -6.76
C ILE A 115 -6.03 -14.86 -7.14
N PRO A 116 -6.77 -14.02 -7.89
CA PRO A 116 -6.35 -12.66 -8.19
C PRO A 116 -6.11 -11.83 -6.93
N ILE A 117 -4.99 -11.11 -6.88
CA ILE A 117 -4.58 -10.28 -5.75
C ILE A 117 -4.39 -8.84 -6.23
N LEU A 118 -5.15 -7.91 -5.67
CA LEU A 118 -4.94 -6.49 -5.87
C LEU A 118 -4.39 -5.85 -4.61
N GLY A 119 -3.15 -5.32 -4.71
CA GLY A 119 -2.57 -4.49 -3.67
C GLY A 119 -3.18 -3.08 -3.71
N THR A 120 -3.36 -2.46 -2.54
CA THR A 120 -3.60 -1.03 -2.39
C THR A 120 -2.74 -0.51 -1.25
N SER A 121 -2.43 0.79 -1.22
CA SER A 121 -1.51 1.35 -0.21
C SER A 121 -0.16 0.62 -0.18
N VAL A 122 0.32 0.24 -1.35
CA VAL A 122 1.61 -0.43 -1.57
C VAL A 122 2.55 0.57 -2.23
N THR A 123 3.64 0.91 -1.55
CA THR A 123 4.50 1.99 -2.00
C THR A 123 5.27 1.65 -3.27
N GLU A 124 6.00 0.53 -3.29
CA GLU A 124 6.81 0.12 -4.44
C GLU A 124 6.73 -1.38 -4.67
N TYR A 125 6.12 -1.76 -5.80
CA TYR A 125 5.83 -3.17 -6.12
C TYR A 125 7.08 -4.00 -6.45
N GLY A 126 8.12 -3.39 -7.00
CA GLY A 126 9.39 -4.07 -7.25
C GLY A 126 10.02 -4.56 -5.95
N VAL A 127 10.05 -3.70 -4.93
CA VAL A 127 10.53 -4.05 -3.58
C VAL A 127 9.59 -5.05 -2.90
N ALA A 128 8.27 -4.80 -2.95
CA ALA A 128 7.28 -5.66 -2.32
C ALA A 128 7.34 -7.10 -2.86
N MET A 129 7.57 -7.27 -4.15
CA MET A 129 7.55 -8.56 -4.86
C MET A 129 8.94 -9.10 -5.20
N GLY A 130 10.02 -8.40 -4.82
CA GLY A 130 11.39 -8.80 -5.14
C GLY A 130 11.70 -8.79 -6.65
N ILE A 131 11.11 -7.86 -7.41
CA ILE A 131 11.28 -7.75 -8.86
C ILE A 131 12.35 -6.71 -9.16
N GLU A 132 13.51 -7.17 -9.65
CA GLU A 132 14.57 -6.27 -10.14
C GLU A 132 14.10 -5.52 -11.41
N ASN A 133 14.41 -4.23 -11.50
CA ASN A 133 14.05 -3.37 -12.63
C ASN A 133 12.55 -3.39 -12.95
N PHE A 134 11.71 -3.28 -11.92
CA PHE A 134 10.26 -3.22 -12.07
C PHE A 134 9.83 -2.16 -13.11
N SER A 135 8.97 -2.56 -14.03
CA SER A 135 8.58 -1.73 -15.18
C SER A 135 7.08 -1.38 -15.22
N GLY A 136 6.40 -1.49 -14.07
CA GLY A 136 5.00 -1.09 -13.92
C GLY A 136 3.98 -2.23 -13.99
N THR A 137 4.39 -3.46 -14.29
CA THR A 137 3.49 -4.65 -14.28
C THR A 137 4.15 -5.75 -13.46
N VAL A 138 3.43 -6.31 -12.48
CA VAL A 138 3.92 -7.42 -11.65
C VAL A 138 3.86 -8.73 -12.43
N GLY A 139 2.73 -8.97 -13.08
CA GLY A 139 2.46 -10.24 -13.77
C GLY A 139 1.88 -11.31 -12.85
N GLY A 140 1.64 -12.49 -13.40
CA GLY A 140 1.01 -13.58 -12.67
C GLY A 140 -0.40 -13.21 -12.19
N ASN A 141 -0.68 -13.41 -10.91
CA ASN A 141 -1.97 -13.13 -10.30
C ASN A 141 -1.98 -11.84 -9.46
N VAL A 142 -1.01 -10.93 -9.64
CA VAL A 142 -0.84 -9.72 -8.80
C VAL A 142 -0.84 -8.46 -9.65
N SER A 143 -1.60 -7.45 -9.21
CA SER A 143 -1.55 -6.06 -9.66
C SER A 143 -2.02 -5.14 -8.54
N GLY A 144 -2.39 -3.88 -8.83
CA GLY A 144 -2.99 -2.97 -7.85
C GLY A 144 -2.62 -1.52 -8.03
N THR A 145 -2.64 -0.77 -6.93
CA THR A 145 -2.35 0.67 -6.90
C THR A 145 -1.19 0.99 -5.96
N SER A 146 -0.41 2.02 -6.32
CA SER A 146 0.75 2.49 -5.55
C SER A 146 0.43 3.83 -4.87
N ASP A 147 0.83 3.94 -3.60
CA ASP A 147 0.76 5.17 -2.81
C ASP A 147 2.09 5.96 -2.79
N LEU A 148 3.07 5.58 -3.62
CA LEU A 148 4.36 6.26 -3.67
C LEU A 148 4.19 7.72 -4.08
N ALA A 149 4.31 8.62 -3.12
CA ALA A 149 4.40 10.04 -3.38
C ALA A 149 5.78 10.39 -4.00
N PRO A 150 5.89 11.46 -4.79
CA PRO A 150 7.17 11.88 -5.37
C PRO A 150 8.20 12.25 -4.27
N LEU A 151 9.17 11.37 -4.02
CA LEU A 151 10.17 11.53 -2.96
C LEU A 151 11.08 12.74 -3.19
N ASP A 152 11.35 13.10 -4.44
CA ASP A 152 12.07 14.31 -4.83
C ASP A 152 11.33 15.57 -4.34
N LYS A 153 10.00 15.60 -4.46
CA LYS A 153 9.17 16.70 -3.98
C LYS A 153 9.08 16.74 -2.45
N GLN A 154 9.11 15.59 -1.80
CA GLN A 154 9.19 15.53 -0.34
C GLN A 154 10.56 16.03 0.17
N ALA A 155 11.65 15.72 -0.52
CA ALA A 155 12.97 16.28 -0.20
C ALA A 155 13.02 17.80 -0.43
N GLU A 156 12.43 18.30 -1.53
CA GLU A 156 12.25 19.75 -1.77
C GLU A 156 11.40 20.41 -0.68
N MET A 157 10.37 19.73 -0.17
CA MET A 157 9.53 20.21 0.94
C MET A 157 10.35 20.40 2.21
N VAL A 158 11.21 19.43 2.58
CA VAL A 158 12.14 19.61 3.70
C VAL A 158 12.98 20.86 3.52
N LYS A 159 13.49 21.11 2.30
CA LYS A 159 14.30 22.31 1.99
C LYS A 159 13.49 23.60 2.06
N GLN A 160 12.24 23.58 1.64
CA GLN A 160 11.36 24.75 1.67
C GLN A 160 11.01 25.16 3.10
N TRP A 161 10.69 24.17 3.96
CA TRP A 161 10.27 24.41 5.34
C TRP A 161 11.45 24.71 6.27
N PHE A 162 12.58 24.03 6.06
CA PHE A 162 13.74 24.07 6.98
C PHE A 162 15.05 24.32 6.24
N PRO A 163 15.19 25.50 5.55
CA PRO A 163 16.37 25.79 4.72
C PRO A 163 17.68 25.90 5.55
N ASP A 164 17.57 26.19 6.84
CA ASP A 164 18.71 26.39 7.74
C ASP A 164 19.07 25.14 8.55
N ALA A 165 18.23 24.11 8.54
CA ALA A 165 18.52 22.82 9.17
C ALA A 165 19.78 22.20 8.59
N LYS A 166 20.50 21.42 9.40
CA LYS A 166 21.72 20.69 9.00
C LYS A 166 21.54 19.19 9.13
N LYS A 167 20.79 18.74 10.15
CA LYS A 167 20.61 17.35 10.49
C LYS A 167 19.17 16.94 10.27
N VAL A 168 18.97 15.96 9.41
CA VAL A 168 17.66 15.33 9.17
C VAL A 168 17.66 13.92 9.76
N GLY A 169 16.80 13.67 10.74
CA GLY A 169 16.52 12.33 11.22
C GLY A 169 15.54 11.62 10.30
N LEU A 170 15.84 10.39 9.90
CA LEU A 170 14.95 9.55 9.11
C LEU A 170 14.38 8.47 10.03
N LEU A 171 13.15 8.67 10.53
CA LEU A 171 12.50 7.80 11.51
C LEU A 171 11.54 6.84 10.81
N TYR A 172 11.72 5.53 11.01
CA TYR A 172 10.93 4.53 10.30
C TYR A 172 10.92 3.16 10.99
N CYS A 173 9.94 2.31 10.63
CA CYS A 173 9.89 0.91 11.01
C CYS A 173 10.71 0.04 10.05
N SER A 174 11.75 -0.61 10.56
CA SER A 174 12.63 -1.48 9.76
C SER A 174 11.99 -2.81 9.35
N ALA A 175 10.86 -3.18 9.97
CA ALA A 175 10.08 -4.36 9.57
C ALA A 175 9.22 -4.10 8.32
N GLU A 176 9.14 -2.86 7.85
CA GLU A 176 8.38 -2.47 6.66
C GLU A 176 9.31 -2.20 5.46
N PRO A 177 9.34 -3.06 4.43
CA PRO A 177 10.20 -2.86 3.25
C PRO A 177 9.90 -1.57 2.48
N ASN A 178 8.63 -1.13 2.47
CA ASN A 178 8.20 0.14 1.90
C ASN A 178 8.87 1.34 2.58
N SER A 179 8.97 1.31 3.90
CA SER A 179 9.61 2.38 4.69
C SER A 179 11.11 2.43 4.45
N GLN A 180 11.78 1.27 4.45
CA GLN A 180 13.21 1.16 4.14
C GLN A 180 13.52 1.72 2.74
N TYR A 181 12.75 1.34 1.72
CA TYR A 181 12.92 1.85 0.35
C TYR A 181 12.85 3.38 0.28
N GLN A 182 11.84 3.96 0.94
CA GLN A 182 11.63 5.41 0.94
C GLN A 182 12.78 6.14 1.63
N VAL A 183 13.21 5.69 2.82
CA VAL A 183 14.30 6.37 3.56
C VAL A 183 15.65 6.24 2.86
N ASP A 184 15.96 5.10 2.25
CA ASP A 184 17.19 4.92 1.48
C ASP A 184 17.23 5.85 0.25
N THR A 185 16.08 6.00 -0.41
CA THR A 185 15.92 6.85 -1.58
C THR A 185 16.02 8.33 -1.22
N ILE A 186 15.20 8.78 -0.24
CA ILE A 186 15.15 10.20 0.12
C ILE A 186 16.43 10.67 0.83
N LYS A 187 17.11 9.77 1.55
CA LYS A 187 18.42 10.06 2.17
C LYS A 187 19.40 10.62 1.15
N THR A 188 19.53 9.94 0.02
CA THR A 188 20.42 10.39 -1.05
C THR A 188 20.01 11.77 -1.60
N MET A 189 18.72 12.02 -1.75
CA MET A 189 18.19 13.31 -2.23
C MET A 189 18.45 14.43 -1.23
N LEU A 190 18.22 14.20 0.07
CA LEU A 190 18.48 15.17 1.14
C LEU A 190 19.97 15.47 1.31
N GLU A 191 20.83 14.47 1.22
CA GLU A 191 22.28 14.65 1.26
C GLU A 191 22.78 15.48 0.06
N ASN A 192 22.20 15.30 -1.13
CA ASN A 192 22.48 16.15 -2.30
C ASN A 192 22.00 17.60 -2.12
N LEU A 193 20.99 17.84 -1.27
CA LEU A 193 20.54 19.18 -0.88
C LEU A 193 21.39 19.80 0.24
N GLY A 194 22.39 19.09 0.76
CA GLY A 194 23.36 19.55 1.74
C GLY A 194 23.05 19.23 3.20
N TYR A 195 22.08 18.34 3.46
CA TYR A 195 21.77 17.86 4.80
C TYR A 195 22.68 16.70 5.21
N THR A 196 22.84 16.52 6.51
CA THR A 196 23.40 15.29 7.10
C THR A 196 22.24 14.44 7.58
N CYS A 197 22.07 13.23 7.01
CA CYS A 197 20.97 12.34 7.32
C CYS A 197 21.41 11.21 8.25
N THR A 198 20.60 10.94 9.29
CA THR A 198 20.81 9.81 10.21
C THR A 198 19.55 8.94 10.22
N LEU A 199 19.72 7.62 10.08
CA LEU A 199 18.64 6.64 10.13
C LEU A 199 18.32 6.32 11.60
N TYR A 200 17.03 6.40 11.95
CA TYR A 200 16.50 6.02 13.25
C TYR A 200 15.43 4.95 13.02
N ALA A 201 15.86 3.69 13.14
CA ALA A 201 15.04 2.53 12.83
C ALA A 201 14.55 1.86 14.12
N PHE A 202 13.26 1.66 14.24
CA PHE A 202 12.67 0.79 15.27
C PHE A 202 12.08 -0.46 14.60
N ALA A 203 11.95 -1.56 15.33
CA ALA A 203 11.43 -2.81 14.78
C ALA A 203 9.91 -2.95 14.96
N ASP A 204 9.37 -2.41 16.03
CA ASP A 204 7.94 -2.41 16.38
C ASP A 204 7.60 -1.26 17.31
N THR A 205 6.34 -1.15 17.73
CA THR A 205 5.85 -0.06 18.58
C THR A 205 6.50 -0.02 19.98
N ASN A 206 7.11 -1.12 20.46
CA ASN A 206 7.76 -1.14 21.78
C ASN A 206 9.02 -0.28 21.81
N ASP A 207 9.77 -0.26 20.71
CA ASP A 207 11.01 0.52 20.59
C ASP A 207 10.76 1.95 20.08
N MET A 208 9.58 2.24 19.52
CA MET A 208 9.23 3.51 18.88
C MET A 208 9.54 4.72 19.77
N SER A 209 9.15 4.69 21.03
CA SER A 209 9.36 5.81 21.95
C SER A 209 10.84 6.14 22.16
N ALA A 210 11.66 5.11 22.42
CA ALA A 210 13.09 5.31 22.68
C ALA A 210 13.84 5.81 21.44
N VAL A 211 13.53 5.25 20.27
CA VAL A 211 14.17 5.63 19.00
C VAL A 211 13.72 7.02 18.57
N THR A 212 12.43 7.39 18.79
CA THR A 212 11.93 8.74 18.54
C THR A 212 12.65 9.77 19.42
N GLN A 213 12.86 9.47 20.71
CA GLN A 213 13.60 10.38 21.59
C GLN A 213 15.03 10.58 21.11
N GLU A 214 15.73 9.50 20.71
CA GLU A 214 17.07 9.61 20.15
C GLU A 214 17.09 10.45 18.87
N ALA A 215 16.10 10.28 17.99
CA ALA A 215 15.96 11.08 16.78
C ALA A 215 15.74 12.57 17.10
N ALA A 216 14.85 12.87 18.05
CA ALA A 216 14.55 14.24 18.46
C ALA A 216 15.76 14.94 19.12
N ASP A 217 16.53 14.22 19.93
CA ASP A 217 17.72 14.78 20.61
C ASP A 217 18.86 15.14 19.63
N ASN A 218 18.88 14.54 18.43
CA ASN A 218 20.01 14.63 17.52
C ASN A 218 19.69 15.24 16.14
N SER A 219 18.45 15.63 15.89
CA SER A 219 18.01 16.16 14.58
C SER A 219 17.44 17.57 14.69
N ASP A 220 17.61 18.37 13.64
CA ASP A 220 16.97 19.68 13.51
C ASP A 220 15.54 19.57 12.95
N VAL A 221 15.30 18.50 12.16
CA VAL A 221 14.01 18.11 11.59
C VAL A 221 14.01 16.60 11.39
N ILE A 222 12.84 15.99 11.54
CA ILE A 222 12.65 14.55 11.27
C ILE A 222 11.82 14.39 10.00
N TYR A 223 12.21 13.45 9.14
CA TYR A 223 11.39 12.93 8.06
C TYR A 223 10.86 11.56 8.44
N VAL A 224 9.57 11.36 8.27
CA VAL A 224 8.89 10.07 8.44
C VAL A 224 8.30 9.66 7.08
N PRO A 225 8.65 8.51 6.52
CA PRO A 225 8.07 8.03 5.27
C PRO A 225 6.59 7.65 5.44
N THR A 226 5.95 7.16 4.37
CA THR A 226 4.69 6.42 4.46
C THR A 226 4.97 5.10 5.18
N ASP A 227 4.60 5.04 6.47
CA ASP A 227 4.95 3.96 7.42
C ASP A 227 3.72 3.61 8.26
N ASN A 228 3.24 2.37 8.14
CA ASN A 228 2.00 1.96 8.78
C ASN A 228 2.13 1.85 10.31
N THR A 229 3.31 1.47 10.80
CA THR A 229 3.58 1.37 12.24
C THR A 229 3.63 2.76 12.87
N VAL A 230 4.27 3.73 12.19
CA VAL A 230 4.22 5.13 12.61
C VAL A 230 2.80 5.67 12.56
N ALA A 231 2.05 5.44 11.48
CA ALA A 231 0.68 5.93 11.31
C ALA A 231 -0.25 5.44 12.44
N SER A 232 -0.03 4.21 12.93
CA SER A 232 -0.78 3.66 14.07
C SER A 232 -0.34 4.19 15.44
N GLY A 233 0.82 4.86 15.52
CA GLY A 233 1.46 5.29 16.77
C GLY A 233 1.80 6.77 16.84
N THR A 234 1.23 7.63 15.99
CA THR A 234 1.59 9.05 15.87
C THR A 234 1.57 9.82 17.19
N GLY A 235 0.65 9.50 18.10
CA GLY A 235 0.56 10.19 19.39
C GLY A 235 1.79 10.02 20.29
N ILE A 236 2.53 8.91 20.18
CA ILE A 236 3.79 8.70 20.90
C ILE A 236 4.86 9.65 20.33
N ILE A 237 4.94 9.72 19.01
CA ILE A 237 5.94 10.52 18.28
C ILE A 237 5.66 12.01 18.51
N ASP A 238 4.39 12.42 18.41
CA ASP A 238 3.95 13.79 18.63
C ASP A 238 4.36 14.29 20.02
N GLY A 239 4.01 13.53 21.08
CA GLY A 239 4.35 13.92 22.44
C GLY A 239 5.85 14.14 22.69
N ILE A 240 6.71 13.36 22.03
CA ILE A 240 8.17 13.48 22.14
C ILE A 240 8.67 14.65 21.31
N CYS A 241 8.31 14.73 20.04
CA CYS A 241 8.85 15.71 19.11
C CYS A 241 8.37 17.13 19.40
N GLN A 242 7.09 17.31 19.80
CA GLN A 242 6.61 18.62 20.26
C GLN A 242 7.32 19.10 21.53
N ALA A 243 7.52 18.20 22.51
CA ALA A 243 8.24 18.54 23.73
C ALA A 243 9.70 18.92 23.48
N ALA A 244 10.34 18.31 22.47
CA ALA A 244 11.70 18.62 22.03
C ALA A 244 11.77 19.86 21.11
N GLY A 245 10.64 20.34 20.59
CA GLY A 245 10.57 21.41 19.60
C GLY A 245 11.10 21.00 18.21
N VAL A 246 11.07 19.71 17.87
CA VAL A 246 11.60 19.16 16.62
C VAL A 246 10.46 18.91 15.64
N PRO A 247 10.39 19.62 14.50
CA PRO A 247 9.32 19.43 13.52
C PRO A 247 9.51 18.15 12.70
N ILE A 248 8.36 17.63 12.19
CA ILE A 248 8.32 16.43 11.36
C ILE A 248 7.74 16.76 9.99
N ILE A 249 8.43 16.37 8.91
CA ILE A 249 7.86 16.26 7.56
C ILE A 249 7.40 14.82 7.38
N ALA A 250 6.13 14.64 7.05
CA ALA A 250 5.46 13.35 6.98
C ALA A 250 5.27 12.87 5.52
N GLY A 251 5.39 11.57 5.31
CA GLY A 251 5.22 10.94 4.01
C GLY A 251 3.76 10.89 3.52
N GLU A 252 2.78 10.96 4.47
CA GLU A 252 1.35 10.92 4.15
C GLU A 252 0.52 11.75 5.14
N GLU A 253 -0.78 11.95 4.82
CA GLU A 253 -1.65 12.90 5.52
C GLU A 253 -2.00 12.48 6.96
N GLY A 254 -2.25 11.19 7.23
CA GLY A 254 -2.61 10.71 8.57
C GLY A 254 -1.45 10.88 9.55
N ILE A 255 -0.22 10.57 9.12
CA ILE A 255 0.98 10.83 9.92
C ILE A 255 1.14 12.34 10.16
N CYS A 256 0.92 13.17 9.12
CA CYS A 256 0.98 14.62 9.25
C CYS A 256 -0.09 15.15 10.22
N ALA A 257 -1.30 14.65 10.13
CA ALA A 257 -2.39 15.02 11.05
C ALA A 257 -2.05 14.65 12.50
N GLY A 258 -1.40 13.51 12.71
CA GLY A 258 -1.07 12.99 14.04
C GLY A 258 0.20 13.54 14.68
N CYS A 259 1.24 13.90 13.89
CA CYS A 259 2.53 14.35 14.44
C CYS A 259 3.38 15.21 13.50
N GLY A 260 2.97 15.48 12.26
CA GLY A 260 3.76 16.20 11.28
C GLY A 260 3.35 17.66 11.10
N VAL A 261 4.28 18.49 10.63
CA VAL A 261 3.98 19.89 10.27
C VAL A 261 3.52 20.01 8.83
N ALA A 262 4.02 19.18 7.92
CA ALA A 262 3.64 19.19 6.51
C ALA A 262 3.80 17.83 5.84
N THR A 263 3.07 17.66 4.75
CA THR A 263 3.08 16.46 3.91
C THR A 263 2.75 16.79 2.47
N LEU A 264 3.08 15.86 1.58
CA LEU A 264 2.57 15.81 0.22
C LEU A 264 1.48 14.73 0.16
N SER A 265 0.23 15.14 0.37
CA SER A 265 -0.92 14.25 0.54
C SER A 265 -1.40 13.66 -0.77
N ILE A 266 -1.76 12.38 -0.73
CA ILE A 266 -2.59 11.69 -1.74
C ILE A 266 -3.93 11.30 -1.11
N SER A 267 -4.94 11.03 -1.94
CA SER A 267 -6.23 10.52 -1.46
C SER A 267 -6.20 8.99 -1.40
N TYR A 268 -6.13 8.43 -0.20
CA TYR A 268 -6.22 6.97 -0.02
C TYR A 268 -7.60 6.41 -0.36
N TYR A 269 -8.66 7.20 -0.14
CA TYR A 269 -10.00 6.83 -0.62
C TYR A 269 -10.03 6.65 -2.14
N ASP A 270 -9.49 7.63 -2.90
CA ASP A 270 -9.44 7.54 -4.36
C ASP A 270 -8.52 6.40 -4.84
N LEU A 271 -7.45 6.12 -4.11
CA LEU A 271 -6.58 4.96 -4.36
C LEU A 271 -7.37 3.65 -4.22
N GLY A 272 -8.15 3.52 -3.15
CA GLY A 272 -9.07 2.40 -2.95
C GLY A 272 -10.12 2.31 -4.05
N VAL A 273 -10.71 3.44 -4.46
CA VAL A 273 -11.67 3.51 -5.59
C VAL A 273 -11.04 3.00 -6.88
N ALA A 274 -9.80 3.38 -7.19
CA ALA A 274 -9.08 2.86 -8.36
C ALA A 274 -8.89 1.34 -8.28
N THR A 275 -8.46 0.83 -7.12
CA THR A 275 -8.31 -0.62 -6.88
C THR A 275 -9.64 -1.37 -7.03
N GLY A 276 -10.76 -0.81 -6.52
CA GLY A 276 -12.08 -1.40 -6.66
C GLY A 276 -12.57 -1.48 -8.12
N LYS A 277 -12.25 -0.46 -8.93
CA LYS A 277 -12.52 -0.49 -10.37
C LYS A 277 -11.67 -1.53 -11.11
N MET A 278 -10.40 -1.71 -10.70
CA MET A 278 -9.56 -2.81 -11.22
C MET A 278 -10.16 -4.16 -10.88
N ALA A 279 -10.60 -4.37 -9.62
CA ALA A 279 -11.26 -5.58 -9.17
C ALA A 279 -12.52 -5.90 -9.98
N ALA A 280 -13.36 -4.91 -10.23
CA ALA A 280 -14.58 -5.08 -11.02
C ALA A 280 -14.30 -5.59 -12.44
N LYS A 281 -13.26 -5.05 -13.10
CA LYS A 281 -12.85 -5.50 -14.45
C LYS A 281 -12.39 -6.96 -14.45
N ILE A 282 -11.63 -7.37 -13.41
CA ILE A 282 -11.15 -8.76 -13.26
C ILE A 282 -12.34 -9.69 -13.04
N LEU A 283 -13.21 -9.38 -12.09
CA LEU A 283 -14.37 -10.21 -11.74
C LEU A 283 -15.35 -10.35 -12.90
N LYS A 284 -15.57 -9.28 -13.68
CA LYS A 284 -16.40 -9.31 -14.90
C LYS A 284 -15.74 -10.02 -16.09
N GLY A 285 -14.43 -10.34 -16.01
CA GLY A 285 -13.67 -10.89 -17.12
C GLY A 285 -13.32 -9.91 -18.22
N GLU A 286 -13.33 -8.63 -17.90
CA GLU A 286 -13.00 -7.55 -18.83
C GLU A 286 -11.51 -7.25 -18.89
N ALA A 287 -10.73 -7.75 -17.92
CA ALA A 287 -9.27 -7.56 -17.86
C ALA A 287 -8.56 -8.80 -17.31
N ASP A 288 -7.35 -9.02 -17.81
CA ASP A 288 -6.43 -10.05 -17.34
C ASP A 288 -5.42 -9.40 -16.37
N ILE A 289 -5.45 -9.84 -15.11
CA ILE A 289 -4.59 -9.31 -14.05
C ILE A 289 -3.10 -9.47 -14.39
N SER A 290 -2.72 -10.52 -15.12
CA SER A 290 -1.32 -10.79 -15.46
C SER A 290 -0.69 -9.74 -16.36
N THR A 291 -1.51 -8.96 -17.07
CA THR A 291 -1.07 -7.87 -17.94
C THR A 291 -1.47 -6.48 -17.43
N MET A 292 -2.20 -6.44 -16.31
CA MET A 292 -2.70 -5.20 -15.73
C MET A 292 -1.55 -4.42 -15.08
N PRO A 293 -1.29 -3.16 -15.49
CA PRO A 293 -0.25 -2.35 -14.87
C PRO A 293 -0.68 -1.90 -13.47
N VAL A 294 0.30 -1.64 -12.61
CA VAL A 294 0.09 -0.93 -11.35
C VAL A 294 -0.29 0.51 -11.66
N GLU A 295 -1.37 0.99 -11.04
CA GLU A 295 -1.80 2.38 -11.16
C GLU A 295 -1.24 3.22 -10.01
N TYR A 296 -0.90 4.49 -10.27
CA TYR A 296 -0.35 5.42 -9.30
C TYR A 296 -1.38 6.47 -8.93
N ALA A 297 -1.29 7.02 -7.70
CA ALA A 297 -2.14 8.13 -7.30
C ALA A 297 -2.02 9.31 -8.27
N ALA A 298 -3.15 9.83 -8.74
CA ALA A 298 -3.20 10.79 -9.84
C ALA A 298 -2.64 12.17 -9.47
N VAL A 299 -2.80 12.59 -8.21
CA VAL A 299 -2.43 13.94 -7.74
C VAL A 299 -1.92 13.87 -6.31
N SER A 300 -0.88 14.65 -6.03
CA SER A 300 -0.44 14.92 -4.66
C SER A 300 -0.59 16.42 -4.35
N THR A 301 -1.05 16.75 -3.15
CA THR A 301 -1.34 18.12 -2.72
C THR A 301 -0.51 18.48 -1.49
N PRO A 302 0.22 19.64 -1.49
CA PRO A 302 0.91 20.11 -0.30
C PRO A 302 -0.10 20.50 0.80
N LYS A 303 0.02 19.85 1.95
CA LYS A 303 -0.81 20.10 3.13
C LYS A 303 0.04 20.36 4.37
N TYR A 304 -0.53 21.04 5.37
CA TYR A 304 0.12 21.29 6.65
C TYR A 304 -0.84 21.13 7.82
N ASN A 305 -0.30 20.79 8.98
CA ASN A 305 -1.05 20.72 10.23
C ASN A 305 -0.96 22.07 10.95
N ALA A 306 -2.06 22.84 10.94
CA ALA A 306 -2.09 24.18 11.50
C ALA A 306 -1.84 24.19 13.02
N ALA A 307 -2.34 23.20 13.76
CA ALA A 307 -2.21 23.15 15.22
C ALA A 307 -0.76 22.85 15.64
N ILE A 308 -0.10 21.89 14.98
CA ILE A 308 1.31 21.57 15.27
C ILE A 308 2.22 22.73 14.83
N CYS A 309 1.94 23.35 13.68
CA CYS A 309 2.66 24.55 13.26
C CYS A 309 2.57 25.68 14.27
N GLU A 310 1.36 25.95 14.80
CA GLU A 310 1.15 26.96 15.85
C GLU A 310 1.94 26.62 17.12
N ALA A 311 1.88 25.37 17.58
CA ALA A 311 2.60 24.90 18.77
C ALA A 311 4.13 25.05 18.64
N LEU A 312 4.67 24.86 17.44
CA LEU A 312 6.11 24.98 17.15
C LEU A 312 6.51 26.39 16.66
N GLY A 313 5.57 27.34 16.58
CA GLY A 313 5.84 28.71 16.09
C GLY A 313 6.22 28.78 14.62
N LEU A 314 5.75 27.84 13.80
CA LEU A 314 6.02 27.74 12.37
C LEU A 314 4.91 28.37 11.54
N THR A 315 5.27 28.89 10.38
CA THR A 315 4.33 29.43 9.39
C THR A 315 4.45 28.62 8.10
N ALA A 316 3.32 28.12 7.61
CA ALA A 316 3.31 27.37 6.35
C ALA A 316 3.72 28.26 5.17
N PRO A 317 4.59 27.78 4.27
CA PRO A 317 4.88 28.47 3.02
C PRO A 317 3.63 28.64 2.15
N GLU A 318 3.70 29.56 1.18
CA GLU A 318 2.62 29.76 0.21
C GLU A 318 2.37 28.46 -0.60
N GLY A 319 1.10 28.18 -0.88
CA GLY A 319 0.68 27.01 -1.68
C GLY A 319 0.31 25.79 -0.87
N TYR A 320 0.42 25.83 0.46
CA TYR A 320 -0.04 24.74 1.33
C TYR A 320 -1.47 24.98 1.81
N THR A 321 -2.25 23.89 1.89
CA THR A 321 -3.60 23.88 2.48
C THR A 321 -3.57 23.23 3.86
N ALA A 322 -4.32 23.78 4.81
CA ALA A 322 -4.43 23.13 6.12
C ALA A 322 -5.14 21.78 5.99
N ILE A 323 -4.68 20.80 6.77
CA ILE A 323 -5.43 19.56 7.01
C ILE A 323 -6.69 19.95 7.80
N GLY A 324 -7.84 19.43 7.36
CA GLY A 324 -9.17 19.76 7.92
C GLY A 324 -9.45 19.07 9.24
#